data_04d94895191fa52ae936b6dbf52a86f9
#
_entry.id   04d94895191fa52ae936b6dbf52a86f9
#
_cell.length_a   1.000
_cell.length_b   1.000
_cell.length_c   1.000
_cell.angle_alpha   90.00
_cell.angle_beta   90.00
_cell.angle_gamma   90.00
#
_symmetry.space_group_name_H-M   'P 1'
#
loop_
_entity.id
_entity.type
_entity.pdbx_description
1 polymer ?
#
loop_
_entity_poly.entity_id
_entity_poly.type
_entity_poly.pdbx_seq_one_letter_code
_entity_poly.pdbx_strand_id
1 'polypeptide(L)'
;MDKGGHLLYLISYNEEYVGFVHLGSRGCEIDWLEDIFVLPEFQGKGIGTCAIKLIEDIVKEYSETLYIEAAARNMRAIRLYQKIGYTCLNTITIRKDFQPEKYETVSIERIMNMDFDVKQSIEQ
;
A
#
# COMPACT_ATOMS: atom_id res chain seq x y z
N MET A 1 10.41 22.89 -7.55
CA MET A 1 9.69 21.73 -7.06
C MET A 1 10.28 20.46 -7.63
N ASP A 2 10.62 19.58 -6.77
CA ASP A 2 11.19 18.32 -7.16
C ASP A 2 10.06 17.37 -7.61
N LYS A 3 10.06 17.04 -8.87
CA LYS A 3 9.03 16.20 -9.45
C LYS A 3 9.20 14.73 -9.12
N GLY A 4 10.41 14.36 -8.74
CA GLY A 4 10.68 13.01 -8.30
C GLY A 4 10.66 12.88 -6.80
N GLY A 5 9.88 13.73 -6.16
CA GLY A 5 9.89 13.83 -4.73
C GLY A 5 9.61 12.53 -4.01
N HIS A 6 10.44 12.26 -3.04
CA HIS A 6 10.30 11.12 -2.16
C HIS A 6 10.63 11.58 -0.75
N LEU A 7 9.92 11.03 0.22
CA LEU A 7 10.20 11.27 1.63
C LEU A 7 10.33 9.94 2.33
N LEU A 8 11.36 9.80 3.13
CA LEU A 8 11.56 8.60 3.90
C LEU A 8 11.50 8.96 5.38
N TYR A 9 10.62 8.29 6.10
CA TYR A 9 10.47 8.46 7.54
C TYR A 9 10.85 7.16 8.21
N LEU A 10 11.64 7.28 9.29
CA LEU A 10 11.97 6.12 10.10
C LEU A 10 10.94 5.98 11.21
N ILE A 11 10.52 4.76 11.46
CA ILE A 11 9.58 4.46 12.53
C ILE A 11 10.39 4.14 13.78
N SER A 12 10.11 4.88 14.85
CA SER A 12 10.78 4.68 16.13
C SER A 12 9.79 4.14 17.14
N TYR A 13 10.22 3.16 17.91
CA TYR A 13 9.41 2.55 18.96
C TYR A 13 10.32 2.24 20.13
N ASN A 14 10.00 2.84 21.29
CA ASN A 14 10.82 2.68 22.49
C ASN A 14 12.29 3.01 22.22
N GLU A 15 12.52 4.12 21.48
CA GLU A 15 13.84 4.68 21.20
C GLU A 15 14.71 3.85 20.29
N GLU A 16 14.13 2.90 19.55
CA GLU A 16 14.89 2.22 18.51
C GLU A 16 14.13 2.25 17.21
N TYR A 17 14.86 2.19 16.10
CA TYR A 17 14.26 2.20 14.79
C TYR A 17 13.78 0.79 14.44
N VAL A 18 12.50 0.68 14.14
CA VAL A 18 11.86 -0.61 13.90
C VAL A 18 11.24 -0.72 12.52
N GLY A 19 11.37 0.33 11.68
CA GLY A 19 10.81 0.28 10.35
C GLY A 19 10.93 1.60 9.64
N PHE A 20 10.24 1.70 8.51
CA PHE A 20 10.26 2.95 7.73
C PHE A 20 8.96 3.11 6.95
N VAL A 21 8.70 4.35 6.52
CA VAL A 21 7.63 4.68 5.61
C VAL A 21 8.24 5.48 4.48
N HIS A 22 7.93 5.09 3.25
CA HIS A 22 8.39 5.78 2.06
C HIS A 22 7.20 6.38 1.35
N LEU A 23 7.21 7.70 1.19
CA LEU A 23 6.20 8.43 0.44
C LEU A 23 6.77 8.85 -0.90
N GLY A 24 5.92 8.88 -1.90
CA GLY A 24 6.31 9.28 -3.24
C GLY A 24 5.31 10.20 -3.87
N SER A 25 5.67 10.68 -5.05
CA SER A 25 4.85 11.57 -5.84
C SER A 25 4.53 10.94 -7.18
N ARG A 26 3.32 11.16 -7.65
CA ARG A 26 2.89 10.71 -8.99
C ARG A 26 2.60 11.92 -9.86
N GLY A 27 3.44 12.95 -9.73
CA GLY A 27 3.35 14.14 -10.58
C GLY A 27 2.89 15.40 -9.90
N CYS A 28 2.37 15.29 -8.68
CA CYS A 28 1.92 16.44 -7.92
C CYS A 28 2.55 16.41 -6.54
N GLU A 29 1.73 16.31 -5.52
CA GLU A 29 2.24 16.29 -4.15
C GLU A 29 2.84 14.93 -3.80
N ILE A 30 3.58 14.90 -2.71
CA ILE A 30 4.15 13.65 -2.19
C ILE A 30 3.11 13.04 -1.27
N ASP A 31 2.08 12.44 -1.87
CA ASP A 31 0.93 11.93 -1.13
C ASP A 31 0.59 10.49 -1.47
N TRP A 32 1.57 9.72 -1.95
CA TRP A 32 1.44 8.29 -2.17
C TRP A 32 2.30 7.53 -1.18
N LEU A 33 1.68 6.67 -0.41
CA LEU A 33 2.41 5.77 0.47
C LEU A 33 2.91 4.61 -0.39
N GLU A 34 4.20 4.66 -0.73
CA GLU A 34 4.79 3.67 -1.63
C GLU A 34 5.20 2.40 -0.89
N ASP A 35 5.80 2.57 0.28
CA ASP A 35 6.27 1.43 1.07
C ASP A 35 6.10 1.71 2.54
N ILE A 36 5.74 0.69 3.28
CA ILE A 36 5.80 0.72 4.73
C ILE A 36 6.32 -0.63 5.20
N PHE A 37 7.27 -0.59 6.11
CA PHE A 37 7.90 -1.80 6.61
C PHE A 37 8.10 -1.69 8.11
N VAL A 38 7.76 -2.75 8.81
CA VAL A 38 8.02 -2.89 10.24
C VAL A 38 8.75 -4.22 10.42
N LEU A 39 9.83 -4.21 11.19
CA LEU A 39 10.61 -5.42 11.47
C LEU A 39 9.68 -6.52 11.97
N PRO A 40 9.92 -7.79 11.56
CA PRO A 40 9.00 -8.87 11.91
C PRO A 40 8.71 -9.01 13.40
N GLU A 41 9.72 -8.82 14.24
CA GLU A 41 9.53 -8.98 15.69
C GLU A 41 8.68 -7.87 16.29
N PHE A 42 8.43 -6.80 15.56
CA PHE A 42 7.57 -5.70 16.02
C PHE A 42 6.22 -5.66 15.32
N GLN A 43 5.95 -6.61 14.45
CA GLN A 43 4.66 -6.66 13.76
C GLN A 43 3.57 -7.17 14.69
N GLY A 44 2.32 -6.84 14.37
CA GLY A 44 1.19 -7.28 15.17
C GLY A 44 0.97 -6.47 16.43
N LYS A 45 1.65 -5.34 16.58
CA LYS A 45 1.52 -4.47 17.76
C LYS A 45 0.83 -3.15 17.45
N GLY A 46 0.34 -2.99 16.22
CA GLY A 46 -0.32 -1.74 15.82
C GLY A 46 0.63 -0.63 15.44
N ILE A 47 1.93 -0.92 15.33
CA ILE A 47 2.93 0.09 14.99
C ILE A 47 2.70 0.63 13.59
N GLY A 48 2.42 -0.25 12.62
CA GLY A 48 2.17 0.17 11.24
C GLY A 48 0.96 1.08 11.14
N THR A 49 -0.13 0.73 11.81
CA THR A 49 -1.34 1.55 11.82
C THR A 49 -1.06 2.91 12.44
N CYS A 50 -0.33 2.94 13.52
CA CYS A 50 0.03 4.19 14.18
C CYS A 50 0.90 5.05 13.27
N ALA A 51 1.86 4.42 12.57
CA ALA A 51 2.73 5.13 11.64
C ALA A 51 1.91 5.75 10.51
N ILE A 52 0.95 5.02 9.96
CA ILE A 52 0.09 5.55 8.91
C ILE A 52 -0.68 6.78 9.40
N LYS A 53 -1.18 6.73 10.63
CA LYS A 53 -1.91 7.88 11.19
C LYS A 53 -1.01 9.10 11.33
N LEU A 54 0.24 8.91 11.73
CA LEU A 54 1.18 10.01 11.83
C LEU A 54 1.50 10.59 10.45
N ILE A 55 1.62 9.72 9.45
CA ILE A 55 1.83 10.15 8.07
C ILE A 55 0.61 10.94 7.57
N GLU A 56 -0.59 10.51 7.91
CA GLU A 56 -1.80 11.25 7.55
C GLU A 56 -1.74 12.67 8.09
N ASP A 57 -1.31 12.83 9.34
CA ASP A 57 -1.21 14.14 9.93
C ASP A 57 -0.22 15.04 9.20
N ILE A 58 0.86 14.45 8.67
CA ILE A 58 1.85 15.19 7.89
C ILE A 58 1.29 15.56 6.52
N VAL A 59 0.73 14.59 5.81
CA VAL A 59 0.30 14.77 4.43
C VAL A 59 -0.89 15.73 4.34
N LYS A 60 -1.80 15.70 5.30
CA LYS A 60 -2.98 16.54 5.22
C LYS A 60 -2.66 18.03 5.33
N GLU A 61 -1.43 18.39 5.69
CA GLU A 61 -1.03 19.78 5.70
C GLU A 61 -0.86 20.33 4.29
N TYR A 62 -0.68 19.47 3.27
CA TYR A 62 -0.45 19.93 1.91
C TYR A 62 -1.23 19.18 0.86
N SER A 63 -1.97 18.15 1.21
CA SER A 63 -2.78 17.39 0.26
C SER A 63 -4.09 16.99 0.92
N GLU A 64 -5.10 16.79 0.08
CA GLU A 64 -6.43 16.40 0.57
C GLU A 64 -6.58 14.88 0.66
N THR A 65 -5.60 14.13 0.19
CA THR A 65 -5.73 12.68 0.07
C THR A 65 -4.38 12.02 0.31
N LEU A 66 -4.39 10.88 0.96
CA LEU A 66 -3.25 9.99 1.00
C LEU A 66 -3.64 8.72 0.25
N TYR A 67 -2.85 8.37 -0.74
CA TYR A 67 -3.09 7.20 -1.58
C TYR A 67 -2.24 6.04 -1.12
N ILE A 68 -2.81 4.85 -1.14
CA ILE A 68 -2.06 3.62 -0.85
C ILE A 68 -2.36 2.64 -1.98
N GLU A 69 -1.31 2.06 -2.54
CA GLU A 69 -1.45 1.07 -3.59
C GLU A 69 -0.96 -0.27 -3.07
N ALA A 70 -1.73 -1.32 -3.34
CA ALA A 70 -1.39 -2.66 -2.90
C ALA A 70 -1.65 -3.63 -4.03
N ALA A 71 -0.85 -4.71 -4.08
CA ALA A 71 -1.12 -5.79 -5.02
C ALA A 71 -2.44 -6.44 -4.66
N ALA A 72 -3.24 -6.78 -5.69
CA ALA A 72 -4.56 -7.38 -5.45
C ALA A 72 -4.48 -8.66 -4.64
N ARG A 73 -3.38 -9.43 -4.79
CA ARG A 73 -3.22 -10.68 -4.04
C ARG A 73 -2.91 -10.45 -2.56
N ASN A 74 -2.56 -9.23 -2.19
CA ASN A 74 -2.22 -8.90 -0.80
C ASN A 74 -3.49 -8.53 -0.04
N MET A 75 -4.39 -9.50 0.09
CA MET A 75 -5.68 -9.29 0.72
C MET A 75 -5.57 -8.85 2.16
N ARG A 76 -4.53 -9.30 2.85
CA ARG A 76 -4.34 -8.95 4.26
C ARG A 76 -4.10 -7.46 4.41
N ALA A 77 -3.23 -6.90 3.56
CA ALA A 77 -2.96 -5.48 3.60
C ALA A 77 -4.19 -4.67 3.19
N ILE A 78 -4.90 -5.12 2.15
CA ILE A 78 -6.08 -4.43 1.67
C ILE A 78 -7.15 -4.36 2.76
N ARG A 79 -7.35 -5.47 3.48
CA ARG A 79 -8.33 -5.47 4.59
C ARG A 79 -7.92 -4.52 5.70
N LEU A 80 -6.62 -4.44 6.00
CA LEU A 80 -6.14 -3.51 7.01
C LEU A 80 -6.41 -2.08 6.59
N TYR A 81 -6.07 -1.73 5.35
CA TYR A 81 -6.27 -0.37 4.87
C TYR A 81 -7.75 -0.01 4.88
N GLN A 82 -8.61 -0.93 4.42
CA GLN A 82 -10.05 -0.69 4.41
C GLN A 82 -10.55 -0.46 5.85
N LYS A 83 -10.05 -1.24 6.78
CA LYS A 83 -10.46 -1.15 8.18
C LYS A 83 -10.09 0.20 8.80
N ILE A 84 -8.97 0.78 8.41
CA ILE A 84 -8.53 2.05 8.97
C ILE A 84 -8.99 3.26 8.15
N GLY A 85 -9.88 3.04 7.17
CA GLY A 85 -10.57 4.16 6.52
C GLY A 85 -10.26 4.36 5.05
N TYR A 86 -9.45 3.52 4.43
CA TYR A 86 -9.14 3.64 3.02
C TYR A 86 -10.19 2.85 2.24
N THR A 87 -11.32 3.49 2.00
CA THR A 87 -12.53 2.83 1.48
C THR A 87 -12.92 3.27 0.08
N CYS A 88 -12.16 4.20 -0.51
CA CYS A 88 -12.46 4.71 -1.83
C CYS A 88 -11.49 4.11 -2.85
N LEU A 89 -12.02 3.43 -3.84
CA LEU A 89 -11.19 2.93 -4.94
C LEU A 89 -10.88 4.09 -5.87
N ASN A 90 -9.58 4.30 -6.12
CA ASN A 90 -9.14 5.40 -6.95
C ASN A 90 -8.95 4.94 -8.40
N THR A 91 -7.97 4.08 -8.62
CA THR A 91 -7.72 3.50 -9.93
C THR A 91 -7.75 1.99 -9.83
N ILE A 92 -7.92 1.36 -10.97
CA ILE A 92 -7.89 -0.10 -11.06
C ILE A 92 -6.90 -0.45 -12.15
N THR A 93 -5.96 -1.33 -11.85
CA THR A 93 -5.01 -1.84 -12.83
C THR A 93 -5.47 -3.21 -13.29
N ILE A 94 -5.66 -3.35 -14.59
CA ILE A 94 -6.08 -4.60 -15.22
C ILE A 94 -4.99 -5.02 -16.18
N ARG A 95 -4.68 -6.33 -16.19
CA ARG A 95 -3.63 -6.81 -17.08
C ARG A 95 -4.11 -8.04 -17.83
N LYS A 96 -3.43 -8.33 -18.93
CA LYS A 96 -3.63 -9.55 -19.71
C LYS A 96 -2.30 -10.25 -19.78
N ASP A 97 -2.26 -11.49 -19.33
CA ASP A 97 -1.03 -12.27 -19.34
C ASP A 97 -0.90 -13.01 -20.67
N PHE A 98 0.25 -12.86 -21.32
CA PHE A 98 0.50 -13.53 -22.58
C PHE A 98 1.14 -14.90 -22.39
N GLN A 99 1.53 -15.21 -21.16
CA GLN A 99 2.04 -16.52 -20.79
C GLN A 99 1.33 -16.96 -19.51
N PRO A 100 0.03 -17.28 -19.61
CA PRO A 100 -0.76 -17.54 -18.40
C PRO A 100 -0.31 -18.74 -17.61
N GLU A 101 0.45 -19.65 -18.24
CA GLU A 101 0.94 -20.84 -17.54
C GLU A 101 1.96 -20.49 -16.44
N LYS A 102 2.45 -19.26 -16.41
CA LYS A 102 3.40 -18.83 -15.38
C LYS A 102 2.74 -18.37 -14.10
N TYR A 103 1.42 -18.32 -14.09
CA TYR A 103 0.67 -17.78 -12.97
C TYR A 103 -0.40 -18.75 -12.53
N GLU A 104 -0.79 -18.65 -11.28
CA GLU A 104 -1.94 -19.40 -10.75
C GLU A 104 -2.92 -18.43 -10.13
N THR A 105 -4.19 -18.77 -10.24
CA THR A 105 -5.26 -17.97 -9.66
C THR A 105 -5.37 -18.31 -8.18
N VAL A 106 -5.26 -17.29 -7.33
CA VAL A 106 -5.39 -17.49 -5.89
C VAL A 106 -6.79 -17.12 -5.39
N SER A 107 -7.50 -16.29 -6.13
CA SER A 107 -8.89 -15.99 -5.81
C SER A 107 -9.55 -15.36 -7.02
N ILE A 108 -10.89 -15.29 -6.97
CA ILE A 108 -11.67 -14.59 -7.96
C ILE A 108 -12.45 -13.52 -7.21
N GLU A 109 -12.30 -12.27 -7.64
CA GLU A 109 -12.96 -11.14 -7.00
C GLU A 109 -13.95 -10.51 -7.94
N ARG A 110 -15.12 -10.17 -7.39
CA ARG A 110 -16.17 -9.59 -8.21
C ARG A 110 -16.18 -8.07 -7.99
N ILE A 111 -15.95 -7.34 -9.06
CA ILE A 111 -15.91 -5.87 -9.04
C ILE A 111 -16.79 -5.39 -10.16
N MET A 112 -17.73 -4.49 -9.85
CA MET A 112 -18.63 -3.91 -10.86
C MET A 112 -19.37 -4.99 -11.64
N ASN A 113 -19.78 -6.05 -10.93
CA ASN A 113 -20.51 -7.18 -11.50
C ASN A 113 -19.71 -7.97 -12.53
N MET A 114 -18.38 -7.90 -12.45
CA MET A 114 -17.49 -8.67 -13.31
C MET A 114 -16.52 -9.45 -12.45
N ASP A 115 -16.18 -10.65 -12.89
CA ASP A 115 -15.25 -11.49 -12.17
C ASP A 115 -13.84 -11.25 -12.69
N PHE A 116 -12.90 -11.07 -11.77
CA PHE A 116 -11.49 -10.89 -12.09
C PHE A 116 -10.67 -11.92 -11.34
N ASP A 117 -9.68 -12.48 -12.03
CA ASP A 117 -8.72 -13.38 -11.41
C ASP A 117 -7.69 -12.57 -10.63
N VAL A 118 -7.41 -13.00 -9.42
CA VAL A 118 -6.26 -12.51 -8.68
C VAL A 118 -5.21 -13.62 -8.73
N LYS A 119 -4.03 -13.29 -9.23
CA LYS A 119 -3.01 -14.30 -9.53
C LYS A 119 -1.70 -14.02 -8.83
N GLN A 120 -0.90 -15.06 -8.72
CA GLN A 120 0.48 -14.93 -8.28
C GLN A 120 1.36 -15.76 -9.19
N SER A 121 2.65 -15.43 -9.23
CA SER A 121 3.61 -16.17 -10.00
C SER A 121 3.80 -17.56 -9.40
N ILE A 122 3.87 -18.58 -10.27
CA ILE A 122 4.16 -19.94 -9.82
C ILE A 122 5.64 -20.06 -9.47
N GLU A 123 6.48 -19.32 -10.19
CA GLU A 123 7.92 -19.34 -9.94
C GLU A 123 8.28 -18.34 -8.87
N GLN A 124 9.12 -18.77 -7.97
CA GLN A 124 9.57 -17.93 -6.85
C GLN A 124 10.90 -17.25 -7.15
#